data_a9c8257d2271c03be5315247db799306
#
_entry.id   a9c8257d2271c03be5315247db799306
#
_cell.length_a   1.000
_cell.length_b   1.000
_cell.length_c   1.000
_cell.angle_alpha   90.00
_cell.angle_beta   90.00
_cell.angle_gamma   90.00
#
_symmetry.space_group_name_H-M   'P 1'
#
loop_
_entity.id
_entity.type
_entity.pdbx_description
1 polymer ?
#
loop_
_entity_poly.entity_id
_entity_poly.type
_entity_poly.pdbx_seq_one_letter_code
_entity_poly.pdbx_strand_id
1 'polypeptide(L)'
;MQITVIIFLTLITLFELKIYKSNIKSLKSYVGYYKFIKINKNIKFKKDEKISIINSINKIVKTSSNSFVVSIAIFIFILYLNISVIVNIFLILLFILLILKYIKIKKYSNYVYNYYKN
;
A
#
# COMPACT_ATOMS: atom_id res chain seq x y z
N MET A 1 27.17 -12.42 -7.70
CA MET A 1 26.48 -11.16 -7.91
C MET A 1 25.00 -11.33 -8.20
N GLN A 2 24.64 -12.21 -9.14
CA GLN A 2 23.23 -12.49 -9.48
C GLN A 2 22.40 -12.92 -8.28
N ILE A 3 22.88 -13.85 -7.47
CA ILE A 3 22.18 -14.36 -6.29
C ILE A 3 21.98 -13.26 -5.26
N THR A 4 22.99 -12.42 -5.03
CA THR A 4 22.93 -11.30 -4.09
C THR A 4 21.83 -10.30 -4.50
N VAL A 5 21.75 -9.99 -5.80
CA VAL A 5 20.74 -9.08 -6.34
C VAL A 5 19.33 -9.66 -6.17
N ILE A 6 19.14 -10.94 -6.45
CA ILE A 6 17.84 -11.61 -6.28
C ILE A 6 17.41 -11.59 -4.82
N ILE A 7 18.31 -11.85 -3.88
CA ILE A 7 18.03 -11.79 -2.45
C ILE A 7 17.62 -10.36 -2.07
N PHE A 8 18.35 -9.35 -2.53
CA PHE A 8 18.06 -7.95 -2.26
C PHE A 8 16.67 -7.55 -2.77
N LEU A 9 16.34 -7.94 -4.01
CA LEU A 9 15.02 -7.64 -4.61
C LEU A 9 13.90 -8.35 -3.83
N THR A 10 14.13 -9.58 -3.40
CA THR A 10 13.17 -10.33 -2.60
C THR A 10 12.91 -9.63 -1.27
N LEU A 11 13.96 -9.14 -0.61
CA LEU A 11 13.82 -8.42 0.65
C LEU A 11 13.01 -7.12 0.49
N ILE A 12 13.28 -6.36 -0.58
CA ILE A 12 12.51 -5.14 -0.88
C ILE A 12 11.04 -5.49 -1.09
N THR A 13 10.75 -6.53 -1.85
CA THR A 13 9.37 -6.96 -2.15
C THR A 13 8.66 -7.42 -0.88
N LEU A 14 9.31 -8.18 -0.02
CA LEU A 14 8.74 -8.61 1.26
C LEU A 14 8.43 -7.43 2.17
N PHE A 15 9.30 -6.43 2.20
CA PHE A 15 9.07 -5.20 2.97
C PHE A 15 7.83 -4.46 2.46
N GLU A 16 7.70 -4.32 1.13
CA GLU A 16 6.53 -3.68 0.52
C GLU A 16 5.24 -4.46 0.81
N LEU A 17 5.28 -5.79 0.77
CA LEU A 17 4.12 -6.62 1.09
C LEU A 17 3.73 -6.49 2.56
N LYS A 18 4.69 -6.33 3.46
CA LYS A 18 4.44 -6.09 4.88
C LYS A 18 3.72 -4.76 5.09
N ILE A 19 4.17 -3.70 4.42
CA ILE A 19 3.52 -2.39 4.44
C ILE A 19 2.10 -2.50 3.89
N TYR A 20 1.92 -3.22 2.78
CA TYR A 20 0.60 -3.45 2.18
C TYR A 20 -0.35 -4.11 3.17
N LYS A 21 0.06 -5.19 3.82
CA LYS A 21 -0.78 -5.91 4.80
C LYS A 21 -1.17 -5.02 5.97
N SER A 22 -0.22 -4.22 6.48
CA SER A 22 -0.47 -3.29 7.57
C SER A 22 -1.49 -2.23 7.16
N ASN A 23 -1.36 -1.67 5.97
CA ASN A 23 -2.26 -0.64 5.46
C ASN A 23 -3.67 -1.18 5.24
N ILE A 24 -3.79 -2.39 4.67
CA ILE A 24 -5.09 -3.03 4.47
C ILE A 24 -5.77 -3.31 5.82
N LYS A 25 -5.02 -3.77 6.81
CA LYS A 25 -5.55 -4.01 8.16
C LYS A 25 -6.10 -2.73 8.78
N SER A 26 -5.37 -1.61 8.65
CA SER A 26 -5.83 -0.31 9.15
C SER A 26 -7.11 0.15 8.44
N LEU A 27 -7.17 0.01 7.12
CA LEU A 27 -8.34 0.40 6.34
C LEU A 27 -9.56 -0.45 6.70
N LYS A 28 -9.38 -1.75 6.89
CA LYS A 28 -10.47 -2.64 7.33
C LYS A 28 -10.98 -2.25 8.73
N SER A 29 -10.09 -1.83 9.61
CA SER A 29 -10.44 -1.35 10.94
C SER A 29 -11.35 -0.13 10.86
N TYR A 30 -11.07 0.82 9.98
CA TYR A 30 -11.91 2.00 9.79
C TYR A 30 -13.30 1.64 9.26
N VAL A 31 -13.41 0.69 8.34
CA VAL A 31 -14.71 0.21 7.85
C VAL A 31 -15.51 -0.45 8.98
N GLY A 32 -14.85 -1.30 9.78
CA GLY A 32 -15.49 -1.94 10.93
C GLY A 32 -16.00 -0.94 11.96
N TYR A 33 -15.21 0.09 12.25
CA TYR A 33 -15.60 1.17 13.16
C TYR A 33 -16.80 1.93 12.64
N TYR A 34 -16.83 2.27 11.35
CA TYR A 34 -17.96 2.94 10.73
C TYR A 34 -19.24 2.12 10.86
N LYS A 35 -19.18 0.83 10.54
CA LYS A 35 -20.33 -0.08 10.66
C LYS A 35 -20.81 -0.20 12.10
N PHE A 36 -19.89 -0.27 13.06
CA PHE A 36 -20.21 -0.33 14.48
C PHE A 36 -21.00 0.90 14.92
N ILE A 37 -20.57 2.09 14.54
CA ILE A 37 -21.25 3.34 14.92
C ILE A 37 -22.61 3.45 14.24
N LYS A 38 -22.72 3.00 13.00
CA LYS A 38 -23.99 3.06 12.27
C LYS A 38 -25.05 2.14 12.88
N ILE A 39 -24.64 0.99 13.42
CA ILE A 39 -25.55 0.04 14.09
C ILE A 39 -25.99 0.60 15.44
N ASN A 40 -25.10 1.23 16.19
CA ASN A 40 -25.38 1.81 17.49
C ASN A 40 -25.97 3.23 17.33
N LYS A 41 -27.31 3.33 17.37
CA LYS A 41 -28.04 4.60 17.18
C LYS A 41 -27.69 5.66 18.22
N ASN A 42 -27.17 5.25 19.38
CA ASN A 42 -26.83 6.17 20.48
C ASN A 42 -25.45 6.81 20.34
N ILE A 43 -24.63 6.30 19.40
CA ILE A 43 -23.29 6.82 19.17
C ILE A 43 -23.27 7.51 17.81
N LYS A 44 -22.85 8.78 17.81
CA LYS A 44 -22.72 9.57 16.57
C LYS A 44 -21.26 9.89 16.34
N PHE A 45 -20.86 9.96 15.07
CA PHE A 45 -19.53 10.45 14.71
C PHE A 45 -19.37 11.89 15.12
N LYS A 46 -18.30 12.19 15.83
CA LYS A 46 -17.87 13.56 16.04
C LYS A 46 -17.18 14.05 14.77
N LYS A 47 -17.38 15.32 14.44
CA LYS A 47 -16.75 15.93 13.25
C LYS A 47 -15.23 15.77 13.27
N ASP A 48 -14.62 15.93 14.45
CA ASP A 48 -13.16 15.81 14.61
C ASP A 48 -12.68 14.39 14.37
N GLU A 49 -13.46 13.37 14.74
CA GLU A 49 -13.13 11.97 14.47
C GLU A 49 -13.12 11.67 12.98
N LYS A 50 -14.13 12.15 12.24
CA LYS A 50 -14.20 11.97 10.79
C LYS A 50 -12.99 12.59 10.09
N ILE A 51 -12.64 13.82 10.48
CA ILE A 51 -11.48 14.53 9.92
C ILE A 51 -10.19 13.76 10.23
N SER A 52 -10.03 13.27 11.46
CA SER A 52 -8.87 12.50 11.86
C SER A 52 -8.72 11.22 11.04
N ILE A 53 -9.83 10.48 10.83
CA ILE A 53 -9.82 9.25 10.05
C ILE A 53 -9.51 9.54 8.58
N ILE A 54 -10.10 10.59 7.99
CA ILE A 54 -9.81 10.98 6.62
C ILE A 54 -8.33 11.33 6.45
N ASN A 55 -7.77 12.07 7.40
CA ASN A 55 -6.34 12.42 7.38
C ASN A 55 -5.46 11.18 7.48
N SER A 56 -5.86 10.19 8.29
CA SER A 56 -5.14 8.92 8.40
C SER A 56 -5.18 8.13 7.10
N ILE A 57 -6.34 8.09 6.43
CA ILE A 57 -6.48 7.42 5.12
C ILE A 57 -5.59 8.10 4.09
N ASN A 58 -5.58 9.43 4.03
CA ASN A 58 -4.73 10.19 3.11
C ASN A 58 -3.25 9.93 3.39
N LYS A 59 -2.87 9.83 4.66
CA LYS A 59 -1.50 9.49 5.06
C LYS A 59 -1.09 8.11 4.58
N ILE A 60 -1.99 7.11 4.68
CA ILE A 60 -1.74 5.75 4.19
C ILE A 60 -1.49 5.78 2.68
N VAL A 61 -2.33 6.48 1.91
CA VAL A 61 -2.17 6.58 0.45
C VAL A 61 -0.83 7.25 0.11
N LYS A 62 -0.50 8.35 0.78
CA LYS A 62 0.74 9.09 0.54
C LYS A 62 1.97 8.23 0.87
N THR A 63 1.96 7.54 2.00
CA THR A 63 3.07 6.68 2.42
C THR A 63 3.26 5.53 1.45
N SER A 64 2.15 4.89 1.03
CA SER A 64 2.19 3.79 0.05
C SER A 64 2.73 4.28 -1.30
N SER A 65 2.31 5.46 -1.76
CA SER A 65 2.78 6.05 -3.00
C SER A 65 4.28 6.33 -2.94
N ASN A 66 4.76 6.94 -1.85
CA ASN A 66 6.19 7.26 -1.69
C ASN A 66 7.04 5.99 -1.66
N SER A 67 6.61 4.98 -0.91
CA SER A 67 7.30 3.70 -0.84
C SER A 67 7.35 3.00 -2.20
N PHE A 68 6.23 3.01 -2.93
CA PHE A 68 6.14 2.43 -4.26
C PHE A 68 7.10 3.12 -5.22
N VAL A 69 7.15 4.45 -5.23
CA VAL A 69 8.03 5.22 -6.12
C VAL A 69 9.49 4.89 -5.84
N VAL A 70 9.89 4.80 -4.57
CA VAL A 70 11.27 4.46 -4.20
C VAL A 70 11.62 3.06 -4.69
N SER A 71 10.74 2.08 -4.48
CA SER A 71 10.98 0.70 -4.92
C SER A 71 11.09 0.60 -6.43
N ILE A 72 10.23 1.30 -7.18
CA ILE A 72 10.28 1.32 -8.63
C ILE A 72 11.57 1.97 -9.14
N ALA A 73 12.02 3.05 -8.50
CA ALA A 73 13.28 3.69 -8.86
C ALA A 73 14.46 2.74 -8.70
N ILE A 74 14.50 1.97 -7.61
CA ILE A 74 15.53 0.96 -7.38
C ILE A 74 15.46 -0.13 -8.46
N PHE A 75 14.27 -0.61 -8.79
CA PHE A 75 14.09 -1.65 -9.80
C PHE A 75 14.54 -1.17 -11.19
N ILE A 76 14.22 0.06 -11.56
CA ILE A 76 14.64 0.65 -12.84
C ILE A 76 16.17 0.76 -12.89
N PHE A 77 16.79 1.18 -11.79
CA PHE A 77 18.25 1.28 -11.70
C PHE A 77 18.91 -0.08 -11.91
N ILE A 78 18.40 -1.14 -11.26
CA ILE A 78 18.94 -2.48 -11.40
C ILE A 78 18.73 -3.02 -12.81
N LEU A 79 17.56 -2.73 -13.41
CA LEU A 79 17.30 -3.10 -14.80
C LEU A 79 18.27 -2.42 -15.77
N TYR A 80 18.60 -1.17 -15.51
CA TYR A 80 19.57 -0.40 -16.30
C TYR A 80 20.97 -1.05 -16.26
N LEU A 81 21.37 -1.63 -15.12
CA LEU A 81 22.65 -2.33 -14.99
C LEU A 81 22.74 -3.58 -15.83
N ASN A 82 21.60 -4.15 -16.24
CA ASN A 82 21.51 -5.33 -17.09
C ASN A 82 22.41 -6.48 -16.63
N ILE A 83 22.22 -6.91 -15.37
CA ILE A 83 23.08 -7.90 -14.72
C ILE A 83 22.97 -9.26 -15.40
N SER A 84 21.73 -9.73 -15.66
CA SER A 84 21.47 -10.98 -16.40
C SER A 84 20.02 -11.03 -16.87
N VAL A 85 19.73 -11.93 -17.82
CA VAL A 85 18.36 -12.14 -18.31
C VAL A 85 17.45 -12.63 -17.19
N ILE A 86 17.95 -13.53 -16.33
CA ILE A 86 17.18 -14.07 -15.21
C ILE A 86 16.79 -12.95 -14.24
N VAL A 87 17.72 -12.07 -13.90
CA VAL A 87 17.46 -10.91 -13.02
C VAL A 87 16.43 -9.99 -13.66
N ASN A 88 16.52 -9.75 -14.96
CA ASN A 88 15.58 -8.88 -15.65
C ASN A 88 14.16 -9.45 -15.66
N ILE A 89 14.01 -10.75 -15.88
CA ILE A 89 12.70 -11.42 -15.83
C ILE A 89 12.13 -11.34 -14.42
N PHE A 90 12.94 -11.59 -13.40
CA PHE A 90 12.56 -11.52 -12.00
C PHE A 90 12.09 -10.10 -11.63
N LEU A 91 12.81 -9.06 -12.08
CA LEU A 91 12.43 -7.66 -11.88
C LEU A 91 11.07 -7.34 -12.46
N ILE A 92 10.79 -7.80 -13.67
CA ILE A 92 9.52 -7.55 -14.35
C ILE A 92 8.38 -8.17 -13.56
N LEU A 93 8.55 -9.41 -13.08
CA LEU A 93 7.53 -10.10 -12.28
C LEU A 93 7.26 -9.36 -10.97
N LEU A 94 8.31 -8.92 -10.27
CA LEU A 94 8.15 -8.17 -9.04
C LEU A 94 7.51 -6.80 -9.28
N PHE A 95 7.85 -6.16 -10.38
CA PHE A 95 7.27 -4.87 -10.79
C PHE A 95 5.75 -5.00 -10.96
N ILE A 96 5.30 -6.04 -11.68
CA ILE A 96 3.87 -6.30 -11.88
C ILE A 96 3.18 -6.53 -10.54
N LEU A 97 3.79 -7.34 -9.66
CA LEU A 97 3.24 -7.60 -8.33
C LEU A 97 3.04 -6.32 -7.53
N LEU A 98 4.05 -5.44 -7.50
CA LEU A 98 3.98 -4.20 -6.74
C LEU A 98 2.95 -3.23 -7.31
N ILE A 99 2.83 -3.16 -8.64
CA ILE A 99 1.80 -2.33 -9.28
C ILE A 99 0.41 -2.80 -8.88
N LEU A 100 0.14 -4.11 -8.91
CA LEU A 100 -1.16 -4.66 -8.55
C LEU A 100 -1.51 -4.37 -7.09
N LYS A 101 -0.53 -4.49 -6.18
CA LYS A 101 -0.73 -4.17 -4.76
C LYS A 101 -0.98 -2.69 -4.54
N TYR A 102 -0.26 -1.82 -5.24
CA TYR A 102 -0.47 -0.37 -5.16
C TYR A 102 -1.86 0.03 -5.63
N ILE A 103 -2.31 -0.52 -6.76
CA ILE A 103 -3.65 -0.26 -7.28
C ILE A 103 -4.72 -0.71 -6.28
N LYS A 104 -4.54 -1.87 -5.66
CA LYS A 104 -5.45 -2.39 -4.64
C LYS A 104 -5.56 -1.45 -3.44
N ILE A 105 -4.43 -0.97 -2.93
CA ILE A 105 -4.39 -0.02 -1.80
C ILE A 105 -5.14 1.25 -2.17
N LYS A 106 -4.89 1.78 -3.35
CA LYS A 106 -5.51 3.03 -3.81
C LYS A 106 -7.02 2.89 -3.94
N LYS A 107 -7.49 1.80 -4.56
CA LYS A 107 -8.92 1.53 -4.72
C LYS A 107 -9.61 1.32 -3.37
N TYR A 108 -9.00 0.54 -2.49
CA TYR A 108 -9.56 0.26 -1.18
C TYR A 108 -9.59 1.52 -0.30
N SER A 109 -8.57 2.36 -0.39
CA SER A 109 -8.53 3.64 0.32
C SER A 109 -9.66 4.56 -0.13
N ASN A 110 -9.93 4.63 -1.43
CA ASN A 110 -11.06 5.41 -1.95
C ASN A 110 -12.41 4.85 -1.45
N TYR A 111 -12.54 3.52 -1.41
CA TYR A 111 -13.74 2.86 -0.90
C TYR A 111 -13.98 3.24 0.57
N VAL A 112 -12.96 3.17 1.39
CA VAL A 112 -13.04 3.53 2.81
C VAL A 112 -13.30 5.03 2.98
N TYR A 113 -12.63 5.87 2.19
CA TYR A 113 -12.81 7.32 2.20
C TYR A 113 -14.26 7.71 1.97
N ASN A 114 -14.95 7.02 1.05
CA ASN A 114 -16.34 7.31 0.74
C ASN A 114 -17.29 7.11 1.93
N TYR A 115 -16.94 6.21 2.87
CA TYR A 115 -17.71 6.06 4.11
C TYR A 115 -17.65 7.30 5.00
N TYR A 116 -16.50 7.98 5.01
CA TYR A 116 -16.23 9.10 5.91
C TYR A 116 -16.35 10.47 5.25
N LYS A 117 -16.52 10.50 3.94
CA LYS A 117 -16.61 11.75 3.17
C LYS A 117 -17.80 12.61 3.57
N ASN A 118 -18.92 11.98 3.90
CA ASN A 118 -20.14 12.66 4.29
C ASN A 118 -20.27 12.67 5.81
#